data_ffc976c543e4224bb383b6b9867aeca7
#
_entry.id   ffc976c543e4224bb383b6b9867aeca7
#
_cell.length_a   1.000
_cell.length_b   1.000
_cell.length_c   1.000
_cell.angle_alpha   90.00
_cell.angle_beta   90.00
_cell.angle_gamma   90.00
#
_symmetry.space_group_name_H-M   'P 1'
#
loop_
_entity.id
_entity.type
_entity.pdbx_description
1 polymer ?
#
loop_
_entity_poly.entity_id
_entity_poly.type
_entity_poly.pdbx_seq_one_letter_code
_entity_poly.pdbx_strand_id
1 'polypeptide(L)'
;MCNQNCRGWYEGDPIMEEYHDHEWCKINHDDRFEFEMLCLEGASVGLSWKTIMHKREAYRKAFHYFDIDSCAAMTDQKLEKLLSDKGLIRNRSKILSVRKNAQVVKKIQAEFGSLDAYIWSFTDGKQIDGGWTVPEEIPTKSDISVKMSADMKKRGIAFAGVR
;
A
#
# COMPACT_ATOMS: atom_id res chain seq x y z
N MET A 1 4.24 -19.62 0.14
CA MET A 1 3.30 -19.81 -1.01
C MET A 1 1.90 -20.01 -0.43
N CYS A 2 0.96 -19.15 -0.76
CA CYS A 2 -0.41 -19.39 -0.36
C CYS A 2 -0.90 -20.65 -1.09
N ASN A 3 -1.20 -21.70 -0.33
CA ASN A 3 -1.67 -22.96 -0.90
C ASN A 3 -3.10 -22.73 -1.45
N GLN A 4 -3.51 -23.48 -2.46
CA GLN A 4 -4.79 -23.36 -3.21
C GLN A 4 -6.09 -23.31 -2.36
N ASN A 5 -5.99 -23.29 -1.03
CA ASN A 5 -7.12 -23.29 -0.10
C ASN A 5 -7.51 -21.88 0.43
N CYS A 6 -6.86 -20.81 0.00
CA CYS A 6 -7.32 -19.44 0.32
C CYS A 6 -8.47 -18.98 -0.59
N ARG A 7 -9.36 -19.89 -0.95
CA ARG A 7 -10.52 -19.61 -1.79
C ARG A 7 -11.49 -18.66 -1.09
N GLY A 8 -12.01 -17.69 -1.83
CA GLY A 8 -13.20 -16.95 -1.42
C GLY A 8 -13.14 -15.43 -1.50
N TRP A 9 -12.04 -14.73 -1.15
CA TRP A 9 -12.04 -13.27 -1.13
C TRP A 9 -11.77 -12.61 -2.50
N TYR A 10 -11.16 -13.33 -3.43
CA TYR A 10 -10.81 -12.85 -4.77
C TYR A 10 -11.64 -13.49 -5.89
N GLU A 11 -12.26 -14.65 -5.64
CA GLU A 11 -12.96 -15.43 -6.66
C GLU A 11 -14.16 -14.69 -7.28
N GLY A 12 -14.32 -14.87 -8.60
CA GLY A 12 -15.42 -14.27 -9.35
C GLY A 12 -15.26 -12.78 -9.65
N ASP A 13 -14.07 -12.24 -9.43
CA ASP A 13 -13.73 -10.85 -9.75
C ASP A 13 -12.37 -10.81 -10.47
N PRO A 14 -12.34 -10.60 -11.79
CA PRO A 14 -11.10 -10.66 -12.56
C PRO A 14 -9.99 -9.74 -12.07
N ILE A 15 -10.33 -8.57 -11.49
CA ILE A 15 -9.35 -7.64 -10.94
C ILE A 15 -8.72 -8.21 -9.65
N MET A 16 -9.54 -8.85 -8.83
CA MET A 16 -9.06 -9.45 -7.59
C MET A 16 -8.28 -10.74 -7.86
N GLU A 17 -8.68 -11.52 -8.85
CA GLU A 17 -7.96 -12.72 -9.31
C GLU A 17 -6.59 -12.36 -9.86
N GLU A 18 -6.50 -11.35 -10.72
CA GLU A 18 -5.23 -10.84 -11.26
C GLU A 18 -4.28 -10.36 -10.15
N TYR A 19 -4.81 -9.58 -9.18
CA TYR A 19 -4.04 -9.14 -8.04
C TYR A 19 -3.53 -10.31 -7.18
N HIS A 20 -4.41 -11.28 -6.88
CA HIS A 20 -4.04 -12.47 -6.09
C HIS A 20 -2.94 -13.29 -6.78
N ASP A 21 -3.08 -13.54 -8.07
CA ASP A 21 -2.20 -14.45 -8.80
C ASP A 21 -0.82 -13.85 -9.08
N HIS A 22 -0.75 -12.53 -9.29
CA HIS A 22 0.48 -11.88 -9.76
C HIS A 22 1.14 -10.93 -8.76
N GLU A 23 0.42 -10.45 -7.74
CA GLU A 23 0.96 -9.44 -6.83
C GLU A 23 0.90 -9.87 -5.35
N TRP A 24 -0.22 -10.42 -4.89
CA TRP A 24 -0.41 -10.75 -3.48
C TRP A 24 0.58 -11.82 -3.00
N CYS A 25 1.30 -11.53 -1.91
CA CYS A 25 2.37 -12.40 -1.37
C CYS A 25 3.52 -12.69 -2.36
N LYS A 26 3.66 -11.89 -3.42
CA LYS A 26 4.83 -11.96 -4.31
C LYS A 26 5.90 -10.98 -3.84
N ILE A 27 7.17 -11.40 -3.96
CA ILE A 27 8.30 -10.51 -3.71
C ILE A 27 8.32 -9.45 -4.80
N ASN A 28 8.41 -8.19 -4.38
CA ASN A 28 8.60 -7.05 -5.26
C ASN A 28 9.63 -6.11 -4.62
N HIS A 29 10.54 -5.57 -5.42
CA HIS A 29 11.62 -4.68 -5.00
C HIS A 29 11.57 -3.35 -5.77
N ASP A 30 10.37 -2.89 -6.14
CA ASP A 30 10.14 -1.63 -6.83
C ASP A 30 9.54 -0.59 -5.88
N ASP A 31 10.29 0.46 -5.59
CA ASP A 31 9.88 1.57 -4.70
C ASP A 31 8.53 2.18 -5.10
N ARG A 32 8.26 2.26 -6.40
CA ARG A 32 7.00 2.83 -6.91
C ARG A 32 5.84 1.90 -6.61
N PHE A 33 6.02 0.59 -6.82
CA PHE A 33 5.00 -0.41 -6.50
C PHE A 33 4.71 -0.42 -4.98
N GLU A 34 5.74 -0.41 -4.15
CA GLU A 34 5.61 -0.39 -2.69
C GLU A 34 4.92 0.88 -2.21
N PHE A 35 5.26 2.03 -2.81
CA PHE A 35 4.59 3.30 -2.52
C PHE A 35 3.13 3.30 -2.99
N GLU A 36 2.83 2.74 -4.17
CA GLU A 36 1.45 2.52 -4.63
C GLU A 36 0.66 1.73 -3.60
N MET A 37 1.18 0.57 -3.19
CA MET A 37 0.50 -0.31 -2.24
C MET A 37 0.29 0.39 -0.89
N LEU A 38 1.30 1.09 -0.37
CA LEU A 38 1.20 1.88 0.86
C LEU A 38 0.04 2.91 0.79
N CYS A 39 -0.09 3.60 -0.34
CA CYS A 39 -1.14 4.60 -0.53
C CYS A 39 -2.52 3.97 -0.69
N LEU A 40 -2.63 2.87 -1.44
CA LEU A 40 -3.90 2.16 -1.66
C LEU A 40 -4.39 1.48 -0.38
N GLU A 41 -3.51 0.89 0.40
CA GLU A 41 -3.82 0.35 1.74
C GLU A 41 -4.32 1.47 2.67
N GLY A 42 -3.67 2.62 2.66
CA GLY A 42 -4.14 3.80 3.39
C GLY A 42 -5.53 4.27 2.93
N ALA A 43 -5.79 4.23 1.62
CA ALA A 43 -7.10 4.58 1.07
C ALA A 43 -8.18 3.54 1.44
N SER A 44 -7.81 2.29 1.70
CA SER A 44 -8.73 1.21 2.05
C SER A 44 -9.26 1.30 3.49
N VAL A 45 -8.68 2.12 4.35
CA VAL A 45 -9.13 2.25 5.75
C VAL A 45 -10.63 2.54 5.83
N GLY A 46 -11.39 1.63 6.46
CA GLY A 46 -12.86 1.70 6.56
C GLY A 46 -13.62 1.24 5.31
N LEU A 47 -12.93 0.67 4.32
CA LEU A 47 -13.50 0.16 3.07
C LEU A 47 -12.99 -1.24 2.78
N SER A 48 -13.63 -1.95 1.83
CA SER A 48 -13.11 -3.23 1.35
C SER A 48 -11.91 -3.02 0.42
N TRP A 49 -10.95 -3.94 0.45
CA TRP A 49 -9.82 -3.96 -0.48
C TRP A 49 -10.29 -4.03 -1.94
N LYS A 50 -11.32 -4.83 -2.22
CA LYS A 50 -11.98 -4.90 -3.53
C LYS A 50 -12.40 -3.52 -4.05
N THR A 51 -13.00 -2.69 -3.20
CA THR A 51 -13.41 -1.32 -3.58
C THR A 51 -12.22 -0.49 -4.06
N ILE A 52 -11.06 -0.63 -3.42
CA ILE A 52 -9.85 0.10 -3.78
C ILE A 52 -9.24 -0.45 -5.06
N MET A 53 -9.16 -1.77 -5.21
CA MET A 53 -8.62 -2.40 -6.42
C MET A 53 -9.41 -2.02 -7.67
N HIS A 54 -10.73 -1.94 -7.61
CA HIS A 54 -11.57 -1.43 -8.71
C HIS A 54 -11.33 0.05 -9.03
N LYS A 55 -10.74 0.82 -8.12
CA LYS A 55 -10.39 2.23 -8.34
C LYS A 55 -8.90 2.45 -8.62
N ARG A 56 -8.09 1.38 -8.59
CA ARG A 56 -6.63 1.45 -8.68
C ARG A 56 -6.15 2.24 -9.89
N GLU A 57 -6.73 2.00 -11.06
CA GLU A 57 -6.32 2.68 -12.29
C GLU A 57 -6.67 4.19 -12.26
N ALA A 58 -7.78 4.56 -11.62
CA ALA A 58 -8.11 5.96 -11.39
C ALA A 58 -7.11 6.63 -10.44
N TYR A 59 -6.69 5.92 -9.37
CA TYR A 59 -5.62 6.37 -8.48
C TYR A 59 -4.30 6.54 -9.21
N ARG A 60 -3.89 5.57 -10.05
CA ARG A 60 -2.68 5.66 -10.87
C ARG A 60 -2.67 6.91 -11.73
N LYS A 61 -3.75 7.17 -12.46
CA LYS A 61 -3.88 8.38 -13.30
C LYS A 61 -3.86 9.67 -12.48
N ALA A 62 -4.55 9.71 -11.36
CA ALA A 62 -4.65 10.88 -10.50
C ALA A 62 -3.31 11.24 -9.83
N PHE A 63 -2.50 10.24 -9.47
CA PHE A 63 -1.27 10.37 -8.71
C PHE A 63 -0.01 10.02 -9.53
N HIS A 64 -0.01 10.33 -10.84
CA HIS A 64 1.17 10.19 -11.71
C HIS A 64 1.77 8.78 -11.70
N TYR A 65 0.92 7.75 -11.68
CA TYR A 65 1.31 6.34 -11.55
C TYR A 65 2.22 6.09 -10.33
N PHE A 66 1.94 6.82 -9.27
CA PHE A 66 2.69 6.76 -8.00
C PHE A 66 4.20 7.04 -8.13
N ASP A 67 4.56 7.85 -9.13
CA ASP A 67 5.91 8.42 -9.17
C ASP A 67 6.12 9.30 -7.93
N ILE A 68 7.08 8.91 -7.10
CA ILE A 68 7.26 9.46 -5.75
C ILE A 68 7.58 10.96 -5.82
N ASP A 69 8.44 11.37 -6.75
CA ASP A 69 8.82 12.78 -6.90
C ASP A 69 7.64 13.63 -7.37
N SER A 70 6.90 13.13 -8.36
CA SER A 70 5.70 13.80 -8.87
C SER A 70 4.62 13.92 -7.80
N CYS A 71 4.39 12.86 -7.01
CA CYS A 71 3.44 12.88 -5.91
C CYS A 71 3.86 13.87 -4.80
N ALA A 72 5.13 13.90 -4.44
CA ALA A 72 5.66 14.83 -3.44
C ALA A 72 5.54 16.31 -3.85
N ALA A 73 5.60 16.58 -5.15
CA ALA A 73 5.52 17.92 -5.74
C ALA A 73 4.09 18.39 -6.08
N MET A 74 3.07 17.56 -5.83
CA MET A 74 1.67 17.94 -6.12
C MET A 74 1.26 19.21 -5.37
N THR A 75 0.61 20.13 -6.08
CA THR A 75 0.11 21.38 -5.49
C THR A 75 -1.23 21.17 -4.77
N ASP A 76 -1.55 22.07 -3.83
CA ASP A 76 -2.85 22.05 -3.14
C ASP A 76 -4.00 22.13 -4.15
N GLN A 77 -3.87 22.99 -5.17
CA GLN A 77 -4.88 23.14 -6.21
C GLN A 77 -5.16 21.83 -6.96
N LYS A 78 -4.11 21.04 -7.27
CA LYS A 78 -4.29 19.73 -7.90
C LYS A 78 -5.00 18.76 -6.97
N LEU A 79 -4.58 18.69 -5.71
CA LEU A 79 -5.19 17.79 -4.72
C LEU A 79 -6.65 18.14 -4.44
N GLU A 80 -6.99 19.44 -4.35
CA GLU A 80 -8.39 19.88 -4.19
C GLU A 80 -9.28 19.46 -5.37
N LYS A 81 -8.78 19.52 -6.60
CA LYS A 81 -9.52 19.05 -7.77
C LYS A 81 -9.84 17.55 -7.70
N LEU A 82 -8.96 16.74 -7.11
CA LEU A 82 -9.19 15.30 -6.95
C LEU A 82 -10.34 14.96 -6.01
N LEU A 83 -10.75 15.87 -5.13
CA LEU A 83 -11.91 15.68 -4.24
C LEU A 83 -13.23 15.55 -4.99
N SER A 84 -13.31 16.05 -6.24
CA SER A 84 -14.49 15.91 -7.11
C SER A 84 -14.44 14.66 -8.00
N ASP A 85 -13.31 13.97 -8.06
CA ASP A 85 -13.14 12.79 -8.91
C ASP A 85 -13.88 11.58 -8.32
N LYS A 86 -14.90 11.10 -9.04
CA LYS A 86 -15.70 9.92 -8.66
C LYS A 86 -14.90 8.61 -8.77
N GLY A 87 -13.83 8.60 -9.51
CA GLY A 87 -12.89 7.47 -9.60
C GLY A 87 -12.14 7.20 -8.30
N LEU A 88 -12.00 8.22 -7.43
CA LEU A 88 -11.29 8.14 -6.17
C LEU A 88 -12.23 8.00 -4.97
N ILE A 89 -11.67 7.63 -3.83
CA ILE A 89 -12.33 7.80 -2.54
C ILE A 89 -12.25 9.28 -2.15
N ARG A 90 -13.39 9.97 -2.24
CA ARG A 90 -13.52 11.43 -2.00
C ARG A 90 -13.40 11.77 -0.52
N ASN A 91 -12.27 11.42 0.08
CA ASN A 91 -11.91 11.75 1.44
C ASN A 91 -10.65 12.63 1.43
N ARG A 92 -10.80 13.87 1.92
CA ARG A 92 -9.73 14.88 1.92
C ARG A 92 -8.44 14.36 2.57
N SER A 93 -8.55 13.75 3.75
CA SER A 93 -7.38 13.24 4.48
C SER A 93 -6.64 12.15 3.70
N LYS A 94 -7.38 11.25 3.03
CA LYS A 94 -6.79 10.18 2.20
C LYS A 94 -6.12 10.74 0.95
N ILE A 95 -6.71 11.73 0.28
CA ILE A 95 -6.12 12.35 -0.90
C ILE A 95 -4.86 13.13 -0.54
N LEU A 96 -4.90 13.94 0.51
CA LEU A 96 -3.75 14.72 0.98
C LEU A 96 -2.61 13.83 1.51
N SER A 97 -2.95 12.65 2.05
CA SER A 97 -1.94 11.73 2.58
C SER A 97 -0.99 11.20 1.53
N VAL A 98 -1.40 11.07 0.26
CA VAL A 98 -0.52 10.59 -0.81
C VAL A 98 0.70 11.50 -0.97
N ARG A 99 0.49 12.83 -1.07
CA ARG A 99 1.60 13.79 -1.13
C ARG A 99 2.46 13.76 0.15
N LYS A 100 1.80 13.77 1.32
CA LYS A 100 2.51 13.71 2.60
C LYS A 100 3.37 12.45 2.69
N ASN A 101 2.83 11.30 2.34
CA ASN A 101 3.55 10.04 2.36
C ASN A 101 4.72 10.04 1.36
N ALA A 102 4.53 10.58 0.14
CA ALA A 102 5.61 10.73 -0.82
C ALA A 102 6.77 11.59 -0.27
N GLN A 103 6.46 12.70 0.41
CA GLN A 103 7.48 13.54 1.04
C GLN A 103 8.23 12.82 2.17
N VAL A 104 7.56 11.96 2.93
CA VAL A 104 8.20 11.13 3.96
C VAL A 104 9.05 10.04 3.32
N VAL A 105 8.53 9.38 2.27
CA VAL A 105 9.27 8.34 1.53
C VAL A 105 10.56 8.89 0.93
N LYS A 106 10.59 10.11 0.42
CA LYS A 106 11.84 10.76 -0.03
C LYS A 106 12.87 10.89 1.08
N LYS A 107 12.46 11.15 2.32
CA LYS A 107 13.37 11.16 3.48
C LYS A 107 13.87 9.75 3.81
N ILE A 108 13.00 8.76 3.72
CA ILE A 108 13.36 7.35 3.89
C ILE A 108 14.38 6.92 2.82
N GLN A 109 14.14 7.28 1.56
CA GLN A 109 15.10 7.00 0.48
C GLN A 109 16.47 7.65 0.72
N ALA A 110 16.49 8.88 1.23
CA ALA A 110 17.75 9.54 1.57
C ALA A 110 18.50 8.87 2.74
N GLU A 111 17.79 8.26 3.68
CA GLU A 111 18.38 7.57 4.85
C GLU A 111 18.78 6.13 4.56
N PHE A 112 17.94 5.36 3.85
CA PHE A 112 18.08 3.92 3.61
C PHE A 112 18.55 3.56 2.20
N GLY A 113 18.57 4.51 1.27
CA GLY A 113 18.85 4.30 -0.14
C GLY A 113 17.60 4.07 -1.00
N SER A 114 16.57 3.38 -0.47
CA SER A 114 15.29 3.15 -1.14
C SER A 114 14.17 2.91 -0.13
N LEU A 115 12.91 2.97 -0.57
CA LEU A 115 11.77 2.52 0.21
C LEU A 115 11.83 1.00 0.43
N ASP A 116 12.21 0.26 -0.61
CA ASP A 116 12.45 -1.18 -0.56
C ASP A 116 13.46 -1.55 0.55
N ALA A 117 14.64 -0.94 0.57
CA ALA A 117 15.64 -1.21 1.60
C ALA A 117 15.12 -0.95 3.02
N TYR A 118 14.31 0.09 3.19
CA TYR A 118 13.66 0.38 4.46
C TYR A 118 12.65 -0.70 4.87
N ILE A 119 11.74 -1.09 3.96
CA ILE A 119 10.71 -2.10 4.25
C ILE A 119 11.37 -3.44 4.57
N TRP A 120 12.31 -3.90 3.75
CA TRP A 120 12.99 -5.17 3.93
C TRP A 120 13.95 -5.19 5.12
N SER A 121 14.36 -4.05 5.64
CA SER A 121 15.17 -3.99 6.87
C SER A 121 14.46 -4.59 8.09
N PHE A 122 13.12 -4.61 8.12
CA PHE A 122 12.35 -5.21 9.21
C PHE A 122 12.38 -6.74 9.23
N THR A 123 12.83 -7.35 8.15
CA THR A 123 12.91 -8.82 7.98
C THR A 123 14.34 -9.30 7.64
N ASP A 124 15.35 -8.44 7.82
CA ASP A 124 16.74 -8.72 7.41
C ASP A 124 16.84 -9.13 5.93
N GLY A 125 16.01 -8.54 5.07
CA GLY A 125 15.97 -8.81 3.63
C GLY A 125 15.38 -10.18 3.26
N LYS A 126 14.63 -10.84 4.16
CA LYS A 126 14.13 -12.20 3.94
C LYS A 126 12.59 -12.22 3.92
N GLN A 127 12.06 -13.00 2.99
CA GLN A 127 10.64 -13.36 3.02
C GLN A 127 10.37 -14.28 4.21
N ILE A 128 9.31 -13.99 4.94
CA ILE A 128 8.86 -14.82 6.06
C ILE A 128 7.73 -15.73 5.56
N ASP A 129 7.95 -17.04 5.68
CA ASP A 129 6.92 -18.03 5.47
C ASP A 129 6.37 -18.47 6.83
N GLY A 130 5.09 -18.20 7.09
CA GLY A 130 4.44 -18.56 8.35
C GLY A 130 4.08 -20.04 8.46
N GLY A 131 4.16 -20.79 7.37
CA GLY A 131 3.84 -22.21 7.32
C GLY A 131 2.38 -22.55 7.61
N TRP A 132 1.47 -21.55 7.53
CA TRP A 132 0.05 -21.76 7.79
C TRP A 132 -0.60 -22.63 6.70
N THR A 133 -1.45 -23.54 7.14
CA THR A 133 -2.12 -24.52 6.26
C THR A 133 -3.57 -24.16 5.99
N VAL A 134 -4.19 -23.37 6.86
CA VAL A 134 -5.59 -22.90 6.73
C VAL A 134 -5.68 -21.40 7.00
N PRO A 135 -6.63 -20.68 6.38
CA PRO A 135 -6.77 -19.22 6.52
C PRO A 135 -6.95 -18.74 7.96
N GLU A 136 -7.60 -19.54 8.81
CA GLU A 136 -7.92 -19.23 10.21
C GLU A 136 -6.66 -19.12 11.09
N GLU A 137 -5.56 -19.74 10.67
CA GLU A 137 -4.27 -19.70 11.37
C GLU A 137 -3.50 -18.42 11.06
N ILE A 138 -3.84 -17.70 9.98
CA ILE A 138 -3.12 -16.49 9.55
C ILE A 138 -3.41 -15.35 10.52
N PRO A 139 -2.41 -14.89 11.29
CA PRO A 139 -2.65 -13.80 12.23
C PRO A 139 -2.91 -12.50 11.46
N THR A 140 -3.82 -11.68 11.98
CA THR A 140 -4.13 -10.37 11.41
C THR A 140 -2.97 -9.37 11.55
N LYS A 141 -2.01 -9.66 12.42
CA LYS A 141 -0.81 -8.85 12.67
C LYS A 141 0.31 -9.73 13.23
N SER A 142 1.55 -9.36 12.94
CA SER A 142 2.76 -9.94 13.52
C SER A 142 3.52 -8.86 14.30
N ASP A 143 4.46 -9.26 15.14
CA ASP A 143 5.34 -8.32 15.86
C ASP A 143 6.12 -7.42 14.89
N ILE A 144 6.51 -7.98 13.73
CA ILE A 144 7.20 -7.24 12.68
C ILE A 144 6.30 -6.18 12.07
N SER A 145 5.06 -6.53 11.70
CA SER A 145 4.10 -5.56 11.15
C SER A 145 3.74 -4.46 12.15
N VAL A 146 3.68 -4.80 13.44
CA VAL A 146 3.48 -3.81 14.53
C VAL A 146 4.66 -2.85 14.63
N LYS A 147 5.90 -3.36 14.63
CA LYS A 147 7.11 -2.53 14.65
C LYS A 147 7.21 -1.63 13.43
N MET A 148 7.00 -2.17 12.23
CA MET A 148 7.01 -1.41 10.98
C MET A 148 5.95 -0.29 11.01
N SER A 149 4.71 -0.60 11.37
CA SER A 149 3.63 0.39 11.48
C SER A 149 3.98 1.50 12.48
N ALA A 150 4.56 1.16 13.63
CA ALA A 150 4.96 2.13 14.63
C ALA A 150 6.06 3.07 14.11
N ASP A 151 7.08 2.53 13.46
CA ASP A 151 8.17 3.33 12.87
C ASP A 151 7.68 4.20 11.71
N MET A 152 6.87 3.67 10.81
CA MET A 152 6.24 4.44 9.72
C MET A 152 5.44 5.63 10.25
N LYS A 153 4.64 5.43 11.29
CA LYS A 153 3.87 6.50 11.94
C LYS A 153 4.77 7.54 12.58
N LYS A 154 5.82 7.11 13.28
CA LYS A 154 6.82 8.00 13.88
C LYS A 154 7.51 8.88 12.84
N ARG A 155 7.78 8.34 11.65
CA ARG A 155 8.34 9.07 10.50
C ARG A 155 7.33 10.00 9.85
N GLY A 156 6.05 9.85 10.11
CA GLY A 156 4.97 10.72 9.62
C GLY A 156 4.16 10.15 8.46
N ILE A 157 4.32 8.86 8.13
CA ILE A 157 3.44 8.16 7.18
C ILE A 157 2.02 8.13 7.72
N ALA A 158 1.08 8.62 6.94
CA ALA A 158 -0.33 8.61 7.27
C ALA A 158 -0.98 7.28 6.86
N PHE A 159 -1.94 6.83 7.65
CA PHE A 159 -2.71 5.60 7.45
C PHE A 159 -1.87 4.30 7.42
N ALA A 160 -0.66 4.30 7.97
CA ALA A 160 0.16 3.10 8.16
C ALA A 160 -0.34 2.29 9.36
N GLY A 161 -1.58 1.80 9.31
CA GLY A 161 -2.17 0.94 10.33
C GLY A 161 -1.75 -0.51 10.17
N VAL A 162 -1.74 -1.26 11.28
CA VAL A 162 -1.66 -2.72 11.26
C VAL A 162 -3.08 -3.26 11.19
N ARG A 163 -3.33 -4.14 10.24
CA ARG A 163 -4.58 -4.90 10.11
C ARG A 163 -4.28 -6.36 10.21
#